data_cbaf759f3a38ef5ce42cbb5606d3c829
#
_entry.id   cbaf759f3a38ef5ce42cbb5606d3c829
#
_cell.length_a   1.000
_cell.length_b   1.000
_cell.length_c   1.000
_cell.angle_alpha   90.00
_cell.angle_beta   90.00
_cell.angle_gamma   90.00
#
_symmetry.space_group_name_H-M   'P 1'
#
loop_
_entity.id
_entity.type
_entity.pdbx_description
1 polymer ?
#
loop_
_entity_poly.entity_id
_entity_poly.type
_entity_poly.pdbx_seq_one_letter_code
_entity_poly.pdbx_strand_id
1 'polypeptide(L)'
;KSTISLNRDDIYDDSWAVIIGIDKYKYSDQLKYAVKDAKAVKDMLINKFDYSEENIRYLTDEEATLSEIKLALDDISTSADESDRILVFYSGHGETQKNNDGTETGYIIPIDGRQDKPYATGLAMDEILRTCQMSNAKHMLFLMDACYSGLMTENVKGLSKPQEEGYLSKVANENARQIITAGGGGEMVIERDEWQHSAFTKNLLAGLDN
;
A
#
# COMPACT_ATOMS: atom_id res chain seq x y z
N LYS A 1 26.76 17.44 20.21
CA LYS A 1 25.88 17.15 19.05
C LYS A 1 24.53 16.77 19.63
N SER A 2 23.52 17.63 19.53
CA SER A 2 22.16 17.28 19.92
C SER A 2 21.62 16.37 18.84
N THR A 3 21.36 15.12 19.17
CA THR A 3 20.59 14.22 18.33
C THR A 3 19.17 14.76 18.33
N ILE A 4 18.69 15.26 17.19
CA ILE A 4 17.27 15.62 17.04
C ILE A 4 16.52 14.30 17.03
N SER A 5 15.82 13.99 18.13
CA SER A 5 14.86 12.91 18.19
C SER A 5 13.53 13.47 17.68
N LEU A 6 13.13 13.11 16.47
CA LEU A 6 11.78 13.40 15.97
C LEU A 6 10.85 12.32 16.50
N ASN A 7 9.90 12.69 17.34
CA ASN A 7 8.82 11.81 17.74
C ASN A 7 7.68 11.91 16.72
N ARG A 8 6.83 10.88 16.62
CA ARG A 8 5.67 10.86 15.73
C ARG A 8 4.77 12.08 15.94
N ASP A 9 4.48 12.42 17.19
CA ASP A 9 3.58 13.51 17.56
C ASP A 9 4.15 14.91 17.23
N ASP A 10 5.44 14.99 16.90
CA ASP A 10 6.06 16.21 16.35
C ASP A 10 5.84 16.34 14.83
N ILE A 11 5.34 15.26 14.16
CA ILE A 11 5.25 15.19 12.70
C ILE A 11 3.81 15.04 12.21
N TYR A 12 2.99 14.23 12.92
CA TYR A 12 1.62 13.89 12.51
C TYR A 12 0.63 14.07 13.64
N ASP A 13 -0.53 14.64 13.31
CA ASP A 13 -1.67 14.71 14.22
C ASP A 13 -2.39 13.38 14.24
N ASP A 14 -2.79 12.86 13.06
CA ASP A 14 -3.46 11.58 12.92
C ASP A 14 -2.76 10.63 11.92
N SER A 15 -3.13 9.35 12.04
CA SER A 15 -2.63 8.29 11.18
C SER A 15 -3.78 7.44 10.67
N TRP A 16 -3.96 7.38 9.35
CA TRP A 16 -5.04 6.71 8.66
C TRP A 16 -4.53 5.53 7.85
N ALA A 17 -5.28 4.43 7.76
CA ALA A 17 -4.89 3.32 6.92
C ALA A 17 -6.06 2.64 6.20
N VAL A 18 -5.82 2.17 4.98
CA VAL A 18 -6.60 1.12 4.31
C VAL A 18 -5.74 -0.12 4.22
N ILE A 19 -6.24 -1.22 4.75
CA ILE A 19 -5.52 -2.50 4.77
C ILE A 19 -6.39 -3.57 4.15
N ILE A 20 -5.91 -4.16 3.06
CA ILE A 20 -6.67 -5.09 2.23
C ILE A 20 -5.90 -6.41 2.13
N GLY A 21 -6.60 -7.53 2.37
CA GLY A 21 -6.06 -8.87 2.19
C GLY A 21 -7.11 -9.80 1.58
N ILE A 22 -6.78 -10.47 0.46
CA ILE A 22 -7.75 -11.31 -0.26
C ILE A 22 -7.13 -12.67 -0.55
N ASP A 23 -7.69 -13.72 0.07
CA ASP A 23 -7.34 -15.12 -0.18
C ASP A 23 -8.38 -15.82 -1.05
N LYS A 24 -9.69 -15.54 -0.84
CA LYS A 24 -10.82 -16.31 -1.40
C LYS A 24 -11.47 -15.65 -2.60
N TYR A 25 -10.75 -15.63 -3.72
CA TYR A 25 -11.27 -15.04 -4.95
C TYR A 25 -12.44 -15.81 -5.54
N LYS A 26 -13.43 -15.09 -6.10
CA LYS A 26 -14.60 -15.69 -6.76
C LYS A 26 -14.27 -16.25 -8.15
N TYR A 27 -13.30 -15.64 -8.84
CA TYR A 27 -13.03 -15.91 -10.26
C TYR A 27 -11.55 -16.10 -10.58
N SER A 28 -10.70 -16.22 -9.56
CA SER A 28 -9.26 -16.43 -9.69
C SER A 28 -8.79 -17.49 -8.70
N ASP A 29 -7.56 -17.95 -8.85
CA ASP A 29 -6.97 -18.92 -7.93
C ASP A 29 -6.92 -18.35 -6.50
N GLN A 30 -7.10 -19.26 -5.52
CA GLN A 30 -7.05 -18.88 -4.11
C GLN A 30 -5.61 -18.60 -3.68
N LEU A 31 -5.44 -17.63 -2.79
CA LEU A 31 -4.20 -17.40 -2.06
C LEU A 31 -4.30 -18.01 -0.64
N LYS A 32 -3.20 -17.98 0.10
CA LYS A 32 -3.15 -18.62 1.43
C LYS A 32 -2.84 -17.67 2.57
N TYR A 33 -2.15 -16.59 2.27
CA TYR A 33 -1.55 -15.75 3.31
C TYR A 33 -1.88 -14.27 3.19
N ALA A 34 -2.58 -13.82 2.16
CA ALA A 34 -2.87 -12.41 1.95
C ALA A 34 -3.70 -11.80 3.09
N VAL A 35 -4.72 -12.51 3.60
CA VAL A 35 -5.51 -12.09 4.77
C VAL A 35 -4.64 -12.06 6.03
N LYS A 36 -3.74 -13.03 6.19
CA LYS A 36 -2.83 -13.08 7.32
C LYS A 36 -1.79 -11.95 7.28
N ASP A 37 -1.30 -11.63 6.09
CA ASP A 37 -0.39 -10.51 5.85
C ASP A 37 -1.04 -9.18 6.22
N ALA A 38 -2.26 -8.96 5.74
CA ALA A 38 -3.05 -7.79 6.06
C ALA A 38 -3.28 -7.65 7.57
N LYS A 39 -3.61 -8.76 8.26
CA LYS A 39 -3.76 -8.76 9.71
C LYS A 39 -2.46 -8.41 10.43
N ALA A 40 -1.34 -8.99 10.04
CA ALA A 40 -0.04 -8.74 10.67
C ALA A 40 0.39 -7.27 10.51
N VAL A 41 0.14 -6.67 9.33
CA VAL A 41 0.40 -5.25 9.10
C VAL A 41 -0.52 -4.39 9.96
N LYS A 42 -1.84 -4.68 10.03
CA LYS A 42 -2.77 -3.98 10.93
C LYS A 42 -2.29 -4.00 12.37
N ASP A 43 -1.98 -5.20 12.89
CA ASP A 43 -1.53 -5.37 14.28
C ASP A 43 -0.23 -4.59 14.55
N MET A 44 0.69 -4.57 13.60
CA MET A 44 1.93 -3.82 13.70
C MET A 44 1.69 -2.31 13.73
N LEU A 45 0.81 -1.78 12.86
CA LEU A 45 0.49 -0.35 12.82
C LEU A 45 -0.11 0.13 14.14
N ILE A 46 -1.01 -0.64 14.74
CA ILE A 46 -1.62 -0.32 16.03
C ILE A 46 -0.59 -0.41 17.15
N ASN A 47 0.17 -1.52 17.23
CA ASN A 47 1.00 -1.80 18.41
C ASN A 47 2.34 -1.05 18.41
N LYS A 48 2.85 -0.62 17.23
CA LYS A 48 4.20 -0.03 17.11
C LYS A 48 4.23 1.37 16.51
N PHE A 49 3.22 1.71 15.73
CA PHE A 49 3.20 2.97 14.99
C PHE A 49 2.05 3.91 15.40
N ASP A 50 1.37 3.59 16.51
CA ASP A 50 0.33 4.41 17.12
C ASP A 50 -0.83 4.77 16.16
N TYR A 51 -1.20 3.84 15.26
CA TYR A 51 -2.43 4.00 14.49
C TYR A 51 -3.65 3.69 15.38
N SER A 52 -4.62 4.59 15.40
CA SER A 52 -5.91 4.33 16.04
C SER A 52 -6.71 3.31 15.22
N GLU A 53 -7.32 2.31 15.88
CA GLU A 53 -8.12 1.30 15.18
C GLU A 53 -9.32 1.92 14.44
N GLU A 54 -9.87 3.00 14.95
CA GLU A 54 -11.00 3.73 14.32
C GLU A 54 -10.61 4.41 12.99
N ASN A 55 -9.33 4.74 12.81
CA ASN A 55 -8.79 5.34 11.59
C ASN A 55 -8.31 4.28 10.57
N ILE A 56 -8.55 2.98 10.84
CA ILE A 56 -8.16 1.88 9.95
C ILE A 56 -9.38 1.30 9.26
N ARG A 57 -9.38 1.30 7.92
CA ARG A 57 -10.34 0.55 7.09
C ARG A 57 -9.70 -0.78 6.75
N TYR A 58 -10.21 -1.87 7.36
CA TYR A 58 -9.67 -3.22 7.21
C TYR A 58 -10.65 -4.08 6.41
N LEU A 59 -10.28 -4.46 5.19
CA LEU A 59 -11.11 -5.18 4.24
C LEU A 59 -10.47 -6.53 3.92
N THR A 60 -11.18 -7.62 4.19
CA THR A 60 -10.68 -8.97 3.90
C THR A 60 -11.72 -9.79 3.15
N ASP A 61 -11.25 -10.63 2.24
CA ASP A 61 -12.08 -11.56 1.47
C ASP A 61 -13.40 -10.91 1.00
N GLU A 62 -14.54 -11.35 1.51
CA GLU A 62 -15.87 -10.93 1.08
C GLU A 62 -16.13 -9.41 1.20
N GLU A 63 -15.41 -8.74 2.08
CA GLU A 63 -15.50 -7.29 2.28
C GLU A 63 -14.68 -6.51 1.25
N ALA A 64 -13.68 -7.15 0.63
CA ALA A 64 -12.76 -6.50 -0.30
C ALA A 64 -13.30 -6.48 -1.75
N THR A 65 -14.52 -5.99 -1.93
CA THR A 65 -15.11 -5.76 -3.26
C THR A 65 -14.54 -4.48 -3.89
N LEU A 66 -14.67 -4.36 -5.22
CA LEU A 66 -14.24 -3.13 -5.93
C LEU A 66 -14.88 -1.86 -5.34
N SER A 67 -16.16 -1.95 -5.01
CA SER A 67 -16.91 -0.82 -4.42
C SER A 67 -16.39 -0.46 -3.05
N GLU A 68 -16.21 -1.44 -2.15
CA GLU A 68 -15.76 -1.19 -0.78
C GLU A 68 -14.31 -0.69 -0.73
N ILE A 69 -13.43 -1.20 -1.61
CA ILE A 69 -12.07 -0.68 -1.73
C ILE A 69 -12.08 0.79 -2.16
N LYS A 70 -12.89 1.15 -3.17
CA LYS A 70 -13.01 2.55 -3.61
C LYS A 70 -13.58 3.45 -2.51
N LEU A 71 -14.60 3.00 -1.79
CA LEU A 71 -15.18 3.74 -0.68
C LEU A 71 -14.17 3.95 0.46
N ALA A 72 -13.40 2.91 0.82
CA ALA A 72 -12.37 3.03 1.84
C ALA A 72 -11.26 4.03 1.47
N LEU A 73 -10.83 4.02 0.21
CA LEU A 73 -9.82 4.98 -0.30
C LEU A 73 -10.36 6.42 -0.32
N ASP A 74 -11.61 6.61 -0.73
CA ASP A 74 -12.28 7.92 -0.73
C ASP A 74 -12.43 8.45 0.70
N ASP A 75 -12.90 7.62 1.62
CA ASP A 75 -13.12 7.96 3.03
C ASP A 75 -11.83 8.46 3.70
N ILE A 76 -10.72 7.71 3.61
CA ILE A 76 -9.47 8.14 4.23
C ILE A 76 -8.85 9.37 3.53
N SER A 77 -9.03 9.49 2.20
CA SER A 77 -8.46 10.63 1.47
C SER A 77 -9.16 11.95 1.80
N THR A 78 -10.44 11.89 2.14
CA THR A 78 -11.24 13.05 2.52
C THR A 78 -11.22 13.34 4.02
N SER A 79 -10.94 12.33 4.86
CA SER A 79 -10.85 12.48 6.32
C SER A 79 -9.49 13.04 6.77
N ALA A 80 -8.41 12.67 6.08
CA ALA A 80 -7.07 13.09 6.45
C ALA A 80 -6.77 14.54 6.04
N ASP A 81 -6.13 15.29 6.92
CA ASP A 81 -5.72 16.67 6.69
C ASP A 81 -4.21 16.83 6.42
N GLU A 82 -3.75 18.08 6.34
CA GLU A 82 -2.37 18.43 5.97
C GLU A 82 -1.30 18.08 7.03
N SER A 83 -1.72 17.69 8.22
CA SER A 83 -0.85 17.23 9.30
C SER A 83 -0.87 15.70 9.45
N ASP A 84 -1.63 14.99 8.64
CA ASP A 84 -1.84 13.55 8.77
C ASP A 84 -0.95 12.72 7.85
N ARG A 85 -0.90 11.41 8.14
CA ARG A 85 -0.32 10.41 7.25
C ARG A 85 -1.33 9.33 6.89
N ILE A 86 -1.21 8.81 5.67
CA ILE A 86 -2.00 7.71 5.15
C ILE A 86 -1.09 6.55 4.78
N LEU A 87 -1.46 5.32 5.17
CA LEU A 87 -0.87 4.09 4.68
C LEU A 87 -1.93 3.25 3.99
N VAL A 88 -1.62 2.80 2.77
CA VAL A 88 -2.44 1.81 2.06
C VAL A 88 -1.62 0.54 1.91
N PHE A 89 -2.12 -0.57 2.44
CA PHE A 89 -1.54 -1.89 2.27
C PHE A 89 -2.51 -2.78 1.48
N TYR A 90 -2.00 -3.44 0.47
CA TYR A 90 -2.74 -4.43 -0.30
C TYR A 90 -1.93 -5.71 -0.42
N SER A 91 -2.54 -6.84 -0.09
CA SER A 91 -2.01 -8.18 -0.37
C SER A 91 -3.07 -9.00 -1.11
N GLY A 92 -2.72 -9.47 -2.32
CA GLY A 92 -3.65 -10.15 -3.20
C GLY A 92 -3.16 -10.24 -4.64
N HIS A 93 -4.07 -10.63 -5.55
CA HIS A 93 -3.75 -10.68 -6.98
C HIS A 93 -3.61 -9.29 -7.59
N GLY A 94 -2.55 -9.14 -8.37
CA GLY A 94 -2.37 -8.04 -9.32
C GLY A 94 -2.37 -8.56 -10.75
N GLU A 95 -2.68 -7.70 -11.70
CA GLU A 95 -2.64 -8.00 -13.13
C GLU A 95 -2.13 -6.81 -13.92
N THR A 96 -1.49 -7.08 -15.05
CA THR A 96 -0.99 -6.04 -15.96
C THR A 96 -1.57 -6.22 -17.33
N GLN A 97 -2.19 -5.18 -17.84
CA GLN A 97 -2.70 -5.15 -19.20
C GLN A 97 -1.80 -4.29 -20.10
N LYS A 98 -1.36 -4.86 -21.23
CA LYS A 98 -0.68 -4.12 -22.28
C LYS A 98 -1.69 -3.37 -23.14
N ASN A 99 -1.46 -2.09 -23.33
CA ASN A 99 -2.25 -1.21 -24.18
C ASN A 99 -1.77 -1.25 -25.63
N ASN A 100 -2.61 -0.83 -26.58
CA ASN A 100 -2.26 -0.82 -28.00
C ASN A 100 -1.13 0.16 -28.36
N ASP A 101 -0.88 1.15 -27.53
CA ASP A 101 0.21 2.12 -27.67
C ASP A 101 1.56 1.62 -27.10
N GLY A 102 1.56 0.40 -26.56
CA GLY A 102 2.74 -0.22 -25.94
C GLY A 102 2.95 0.10 -24.48
N THR A 103 2.10 0.94 -23.87
CA THR A 103 2.12 1.17 -22.43
C THR A 103 1.49 0.01 -21.67
N GLU A 104 1.75 -0.07 -20.38
CA GLU A 104 1.19 -1.10 -19.48
C GLU A 104 0.39 -0.42 -18.38
N THR A 105 -0.76 -1.01 -18.04
CA THR A 105 -1.59 -0.58 -16.91
C THR A 105 -1.68 -1.71 -15.89
N GLY A 106 -1.28 -1.42 -14.65
CA GLY A 106 -1.42 -2.34 -13.51
C GLY A 106 -2.79 -2.22 -12.84
N TYR A 107 -3.29 -3.32 -12.34
CA TYR A 107 -4.57 -3.41 -11.63
C TYR A 107 -4.42 -4.25 -10.36
N ILE A 108 -5.03 -3.84 -9.26
CA ILE A 108 -5.36 -4.76 -8.18
C ILE A 108 -6.68 -5.45 -8.51
N ILE A 109 -6.79 -6.72 -8.11
CA ILE A 109 -7.96 -7.55 -8.38
C ILE A 109 -8.77 -7.68 -7.09
N PRO A 110 -9.96 -7.07 -6.98
CA PRO A 110 -10.87 -7.26 -5.85
C PRO A 110 -11.42 -8.70 -5.80
N ILE A 111 -12.09 -9.06 -4.71
CA ILE A 111 -12.68 -10.41 -4.58
C ILE A 111 -13.70 -10.74 -5.66
N ASP A 112 -14.41 -9.74 -6.16
CA ASP A 112 -15.39 -9.82 -7.24
C ASP A 112 -14.80 -9.52 -8.63
N GLY A 113 -13.48 -9.29 -8.68
CA GLY A 113 -12.73 -9.00 -9.90
C GLY A 113 -12.29 -10.25 -10.66
N ARG A 114 -11.85 -10.08 -11.90
CA ARG A 114 -11.39 -11.12 -12.82
C ARG A 114 -10.05 -10.75 -13.41
N GLN A 115 -9.03 -11.60 -13.24
CA GLN A 115 -7.70 -11.40 -13.80
C GLN A 115 -7.71 -11.39 -15.35
N ASP A 116 -8.61 -12.14 -15.98
CA ASP A 116 -8.77 -12.17 -17.45
C ASP A 116 -9.50 -10.91 -18.00
N LYS A 117 -10.03 -10.04 -17.14
CA LYS A 117 -10.73 -8.80 -17.50
C LYS A 117 -10.40 -7.66 -16.54
N PRO A 118 -9.12 -7.32 -16.34
CA PRO A 118 -8.70 -6.39 -15.31
C PRO A 118 -9.24 -4.98 -15.55
N TYR A 119 -9.31 -4.52 -16.79
CA TYR A 119 -9.88 -3.20 -17.11
C TYR A 119 -11.33 -3.03 -16.67
N ALA A 120 -12.13 -4.09 -16.78
CA ALA A 120 -13.55 -4.02 -16.46
C ALA A 120 -13.87 -4.25 -14.98
N THR A 121 -13.01 -4.96 -14.25
CA THR A 121 -13.34 -5.53 -12.93
C THR A 121 -12.27 -5.32 -11.87
N GLY A 122 -11.10 -4.83 -12.25
CA GLY A 122 -10.02 -4.46 -11.36
C GLY A 122 -10.04 -2.98 -11.00
N LEU A 123 -9.24 -2.57 -10.05
CA LEU A 123 -8.95 -1.18 -9.75
C LEU A 123 -7.59 -0.81 -10.33
N ALA A 124 -7.58 0.11 -11.27
CA ALA A 124 -6.35 0.56 -11.91
C ALA A 124 -5.45 1.32 -10.91
N MET A 125 -4.14 1.11 -11.03
CA MET A 125 -3.17 1.82 -10.20
C MET A 125 -3.23 3.33 -10.38
N ASP A 126 -3.58 3.80 -11.57
CA ASP A 126 -3.81 5.23 -11.83
C ASP A 126 -4.97 5.80 -11.00
N GLU A 127 -6.02 5.00 -10.75
CA GLU A 127 -7.12 5.40 -9.88
C GLU A 127 -6.66 5.47 -8.41
N ILE A 128 -5.83 4.52 -7.97
CA ILE A 128 -5.23 4.55 -6.64
C ILE A 128 -4.34 5.80 -6.48
N LEU A 129 -3.54 6.13 -7.51
CA LEU A 129 -2.72 7.34 -7.51
C LEU A 129 -3.54 8.65 -7.48
N ARG A 130 -4.74 8.65 -8.06
CA ARG A 130 -5.65 9.80 -7.95
C ARG A 130 -6.07 10.08 -6.52
N THR A 131 -6.17 9.06 -5.68
CA THR A 131 -6.39 9.24 -4.22
C THR A 131 -5.34 10.18 -3.61
N CYS A 132 -4.08 10.09 -4.08
CA CYS A 132 -3.03 11.03 -3.68
C CYS A 132 -3.30 12.48 -4.06
N GLN A 133 -4.02 12.71 -5.16
CA GLN A 133 -4.34 14.06 -5.64
C GLN A 133 -5.57 14.64 -4.91
N MET A 134 -6.42 13.78 -4.39
CA MET A 134 -7.63 14.16 -3.65
C MET A 134 -7.34 14.44 -2.18
N SER A 135 -6.31 13.81 -1.62
CA SER A 135 -5.96 13.93 -0.21
C SER A 135 -5.02 15.10 0.08
N ASN A 136 -5.30 15.81 1.17
CA ASN A 136 -4.42 16.82 1.75
C ASN A 136 -3.33 16.22 2.65
N ALA A 137 -3.38 14.93 2.96
CA ALA A 137 -2.44 14.28 3.87
C ALA A 137 -0.98 14.64 3.55
N LYS A 138 -0.18 14.88 4.58
CA LYS A 138 1.23 15.22 4.47
C LYS A 138 2.03 14.11 3.80
N HIS A 139 1.87 12.88 4.29
CA HIS A 139 2.57 11.72 3.75
C HIS A 139 1.61 10.60 3.39
N MET A 140 1.83 9.99 2.22
CA MET A 140 1.10 8.79 1.81
C MET A 140 2.07 7.71 1.38
N LEU A 141 1.89 6.50 1.92
CA LEU A 141 2.68 5.32 1.60
C LEU A 141 1.76 4.19 1.13
N PHE A 142 2.04 3.68 -0.07
CA PHE A 142 1.36 2.52 -0.63
C PHE A 142 2.31 1.32 -0.61
N LEU A 143 1.91 0.27 0.06
CA LEU A 143 2.63 -1.00 0.16
C LEU A 143 1.80 -2.05 -0.58
N MET A 144 2.28 -2.46 -1.76
CA MET A 144 1.52 -3.29 -2.68
C MET A 144 2.19 -4.66 -2.80
N ASP A 145 1.70 -5.60 -2.01
CA ASP A 145 2.12 -7.00 -2.01
C ASP A 145 1.33 -7.79 -3.08
N ALA A 146 1.63 -7.49 -4.33
CA ALA A 146 1.02 -8.09 -5.49
C ALA A 146 1.95 -8.08 -6.69
N CYS A 147 1.70 -8.97 -7.65
CA CYS A 147 2.47 -9.04 -8.89
C CYS A 147 2.05 -7.96 -9.86
N TYR A 148 2.93 -7.01 -10.13
CA TYR A 148 2.72 -6.03 -11.20
C TYR A 148 3.88 -6.06 -12.18
N SER A 149 3.59 -6.21 -13.47
CA SER A 149 4.52 -5.80 -14.51
C SER A 149 4.21 -4.34 -14.87
N GLY A 150 5.22 -3.48 -14.85
CA GLY A 150 5.11 -2.17 -15.48
C GLY A 150 4.76 -0.95 -14.62
N LEU A 151 4.71 -1.06 -13.29
CA LEU A 151 4.56 0.13 -12.48
C LEU A 151 5.89 0.85 -12.23
N MET A 152 6.02 2.04 -12.84
CA MET A 152 6.92 3.10 -12.43
C MET A 152 8.42 2.96 -12.75
N THR A 153 8.77 2.85 -14.01
CA THR A 153 10.16 3.14 -14.40
C THR A 153 10.45 4.62 -14.65
N GLU A 154 9.45 5.50 -14.69
CA GLU A 154 9.70 6.86 -15.17
C GLU A 154 9.90 7.96 -14.12
N ASN A 155 9.57 7.77 -12.83
CA ASN A 155 9.68 8.87 -11.85
C ASN A 155 10.20 8.51 -10.45
N VAL A 156 10.81 7.37 -10.23
CA VAL A 156 11.54 7.15 -8.98
C VAL A 156 12.90 7.85 -9.08
N LYS A 157 12.94 9.11 -8.77
CA LYS A 157 14.21 9.78 -8.45
C LYS A 157 14.77 9.07 -7.23
N GLY A 158 15.86 8.36 -7.43
CA GLY A 158 16.53 7.59 -6.38
C GLY A 158 16.73 8.43 -5.12
N LEU A 159 16.47 7.80 -3.98
CA LEU A 159 16.80 8.34 -2.66
C LEU A 159 18.30 8.69 -2.65
N SER A 160 18.61 9.96 -2.76
CA SER A 160 19.95 10.46 -2.49
C SER A 160 20.28 10.16 -1.03
N LYS A 161 21.49 9.65 -0.79
CA LYS A 161 21.94 9.34 0.59
C LYS A 161 21.80 10.58 1.47
N PRO A 162 21.20 10.45 2.67
CA PRO A 162 21.09 11.55 3.61
C PRO A 162 22.50 11.93 4.09
N GLN A 163 23.02 13.05 3.66
CA GLN A 163 24.32 13.58 4.08
C GLN A 163 24.26 15.00 4.65
N GLU A 164 23.07 15.58 4.77
CA GLU A 164 22.96 16.96 5.29
C GLU A 164 22.32 16.98 6.68
N GLU A 165 22.90 17.79 7.57
CA GLU A 165 22.32 18.15 8.86
C GLU A 165 20.94 18.83 8.59
N GLY A 166 19.86 18.30 9.16
CA GLY A 166 18.49 18.77 8.88
C GLY A 166 17.72 18.00 7.81
N TYR A 167 18.31 17.01 7.14
CA TYR A 167 17.62 16.21 6.12
C TYR A 167 16.32 15.57 6.64
N LEU A 168 16.34 14.96 7.84
CA LEU A 168 15.15 14.35 8.44
C LEU A 168 14.05 15.38 8.72
N SER A 169 14.44 16.56 9.23
CA SER A 169 13.49 17.65 9.46
C SER A 169 12.87 18.17 8.16
N LYS A 170 13.67 18.23 7.09
CA LYS A 170 13.17 18.64 5.77
C LYS A 170 12.20 17.62 5.21
N VAL A 171 12.55 16.31 5.23
CA VAL A 171 11.67 15.25 4.75
C VAL A 171 10.38 15.16 5.57
N ALA A 172 10.45 15.37 6.88
CA ALA A 172 9.29 15.37 7.77
C ALA A 172 8.32 16.55 7.51
N ASN A 173 8.78 17.61 6.87
CA ASN A 173 7.98 18.81 6.61
C ASN A 173 7.53 18.96 5.15
N GLU A 174 8.04 18.15 4.23
CA GLU A 174 7.63 18.17 2.82
C GLU A 174 6.60 17.05 2.54
N ASN A 175 5.60 17.34 1.69
CA ASN A 175 4.63 16.35 1.27
C ASN A 175 5.31 15.24 0.47
N ALA A 176 5.07 13.98 0.84
CA ALA A 176 5.61 12.83 0.14
C ALA A 176 4.53 11.81 -0.24
N ARG A 177 4.67 11.24 -1.43
CA ARG A 177 3.84 10.17 -1.98
C ARG A 177 4.75 9.07 -2.48
N GLN A 178 4.67 7.89 -1.86
CA GLN A 178 5.55 6.77 -2.15
C GLN A 178 4.77 5.49 -2.39
N ILE A 179 5.25 4.68 -3.33
CA ILE A 179 4.72 3.33 -3.58
C ILE A 179 5.87 2.34 -3.54
N ILE A 180 5.67 1.25 -2.82
CA ILE A 180 6.58 0.11 -2.77
C ILE A 180 5.80 -1.13 -3.19
N THR A 181 6.32 -1.85 -4.18
CA THR A 181 5.70 -3.06 -4.73
C THR A 181 6.56 -4.29 -4.43
N ALA A 182 5.92 -5.45 -4.31
CA ALA A 182 6.60 -6.72 -4.00
C ALA A 182 7.48 -7.24 -5.13
N GLY A 183 7.16 -6.92 -6.39
CA GLY A 183 7.92 -7.37 -7.56
C GLY A 183 7.77 -6.43 -8.75
N GLY A 184 8.71 -6.55 -9.68
CA GLY A 184 8.66 -5.93 -11.01
C GLY A 184 7.95 -6.82 -12.04
N GLY A 185 7.95 -6.36 -13.31
CA GLY A 185 7.27 -7.06 -14.40
C GLY A 185 7.64 -8.53 -14.55
N GLY A 186 6.66 -9.41 -14.38
CA GLY A 186 6.81 -10.85 -14.56
C GLY A 186 7.30 -11.63 -13.34
N GLU A 187 7.53 -10.99 -12.20
CA GLU A 187 7.88 -11.66 -10.95
C GLU A 187 6.61 -12.00 -10.17
N MET A 188 6.45 -13.27 -9.78
CA MET A 188 5.33 -13.70 -8.93
C MET A 188 5.64 -13.42 -7.46
N VAL A 189 4.64 -12.97 -6.71
CA VAL A 189 4.72 -12.93 -5.25
C VAL A 189 4.89 -14.36 -4.74
N ILE A 190 5.92 -14.58 -3.95
CA ILE A 190 6.24 -15.90 -3.41
C ILE A 190 5.65 -16.01 -2.01
N GLU A 191 4.68 -16.90 -1.86
CA GLU A 191 4.18 -17.36 -0.57
C GLU A 191 4.87 -18.68 -0.19
N ARG A 192 5.20 -18.88 1.09
CA ARG A 192 5.72 -20.15 1.59
C ARG A 192 5.09 -20.52 2.92
N ASP A 193 4.73 -21.79 3.03
CA ASP A 193 4.14 -22.36 4.25
C ASP A 193 5.08 -22.21 5.47
N GLU A 194 6.40 -22.25 5.25
CA GLU A 194 7.41 -22.05 6.29
C GLU A 194 7.39 -20.64 6.87
N TRP A 195 7.05 -19.64 6.07
CA TRP A 195 6.96 -18.23 6.50
C TRP A 195 5.58 -17.86 6.99
N GLN A 196 4.56 -18.55 6.48
CA GLN A 196 3.14 -18.23 6.67
C GLN A 196 2.79 -16.79 6.26
N HIS A 197 3.57 -16.25 5.35
CA HIS A 197 3.49 -14.91 4.77
C HIS A 197 4.02 -14.94 3.34
N SER A 198 3.74 -13.88 2.61
CA SER A 198 4.48 -13.57 1.40
C SER A 198 5.93 -13.18 1.73
N ALA A 199 6.80 -13.26 0.74
CA ALA A 199 8.18 -12.78 0.88
C ALA A 199 8.24 -11.27 1.18
N PHE A 200 7.36 -10.48 0.57
CA PHE A 200 7.28 -9.04 0.78
C PHE A 200 6.90 -8.72 2.23
N THR A 201 5.75 -9.21 2.67
CA THR A 201 5.24 -8.92 4.02
C THR A 201 6.16 -9.46 5.10
N LYS A 202 6.72 -10.68 4.93
CA LYS A 202 7.71 -11.20 5.88
C LYS A 202 8.90 -10.27 6.07
N ASN A 203 9.47 -9.76 4.96
CA ASN A 203 10.63 -8.87 5.06
C ASN A 203 10.24 -7.47 5.54
N LEU A 204 9.06 -6.97 5.19
CA LEU A 204 8.51 -5.72 5.70
C LEU A 204 8.40 -5.78 7.24
N LEU A 205 7.74 -6.80 7.77
CA LEU A 205 7.60 -6.98 9.21
C LEU A 205 8.95 -7.08 9.92
N ALA A 206 9.88 -7.90 9.38
CA ALA A 206 11.22 -8.04 9.96
C ALA A 206 12.03 -6.73 9.92
N GLY A 207 11.87 -5.92 8.88
CA GLY A 207 12.54 -4.62 8.76
C GLY A 207 12.00 -3.55 9.70
N LEU A 208 10.71 -3.64 10.05
CA LEU A 208 10.03 -2.70 10.94
C LEU A 208 10.07 -3.15 12.43
N ASP A 209 10.54 -4.38 12.70
CA ASP A 209 10.73 -4.91 14.05
C ASP A 209 12.07 -4.50 14.70
N ASN A 210 13.01 -3.99 13.90
CA ASN A 210 14.33 -3.53 14.34
C ASN A 210 14.37 -2.02 14.53
#